data_493801108a88ff86e0f528eeb15ab3ac
#
_entry.id   493801108a88ff86e0f528eeb15ab3ac
#
_cell.length_a   1.000
_cell.length_b   1.000
_cell.length_c   1.000
_cell.angle_alpha   90.00
_cell.angle_beta   90.00
_cell.angle_gamma   90.00
#
_symmetry.space_group_name_H-M   'P 1'
#
loop_
_entity.id
_entity.type
_entity.pdbx_description
1 polymer ?
#
loop_
_entity_poly.entity_id
_entity_poly.type
_entity_poly.pdbx_seq_one_letter_code
_entity_poly.pdbx_strand_id
1 'polypeptide(L)'
;LASPRHRSSATPLAAAYALLVLYASLYPFTGWRWPPGQKLSTLALLPRTNWLLSFDISSNLLGYLPLGVLAMLALLRSGNRVAAATLWAVALPSGLSYATEVLQHCVPGRVPALEDWLMNTAGALGGALLALLLHALGVVDVWHALRGRWFVRESAGALALLALWPVGLLFPTPVPLGLGQVGERLREWLAQGLVDVPWAESVQALLAAPAPAAAPLRPLAEALIVALGLLAPCVVAYAVMPAGWRRIAIAAGALALGVAGMTLSTVLNFGPAHALGWLAPSTLPGLSLGVVLALLAAALPLRAVAGVGLVALTSLVVGVAQAPADPYFAQSLQAWEQGRFVRFHGLAQWVGWLWPYAAMAWLFSRLGRRNDAGHP
;
A
#
# COMPACT_ATOMS: atom_id res chain seq x y z
N LEU A 1 -30.84 -13.62 -22.39
CA LEU A 1 -30.02 -14.22 -21.32
C LEU A 1 -29.04 -13.13 -20.85
N ALA A 2 -29.34 -12.49 -19.71
CA ALA A 2 -28.48 -11.48 -19.11
C ALA A 2 -27.21 -12.17 -18.65
N SER A 3 -26.04 -11.73 -19.18
CA SER A 3 -24.73 -12.19 -18.72
C SER A 3 -24.57 -11.87 -17.23
N PRO A 4 -24.03 -12.78 -16.41
CA PRO A 4 -23.82 -12.53 -15.00
C PRO A 4 -22.90 -11.32 -14.84
N ARG A 5 -23.43 -10.24 -14.23
CA ARG A 5 -22.68 -9.02 -13.94
C ARG A 5 -21.52 -9.37 -12.99
N HIS A 6 -20.31 -9.44 -13.51
CA HIS A 6 -19.12 -9.59 -12.69
C HIS A 6 -19.00 -8.39 -11.75
N ARG A 7 -18.88 -8.65 -10.44
CA ARG A 7 -18.60 -7.59 -9.45
C ARG A 7 -17.35 -6.82 -9.86
N SER A 8 -17.50 -5.54 -10.12
CA SER A 8 -16.39 -4.65 -10.49
C SER A 8 -15.43 -4.50 -9.33
N SER A 9 -14.12 -4.70 -9.55
CA SER A 9 -13.08 -4.40 -8.57
C SER A 9 -12.84 -2.89 -8.42
N ALA A 10 -13.37 -2.07 -9.33
CA ALA A 10 -13.19 -0.62 -9.28
C ALA A 10 -13.87 0.02 -8.06
N THR A 11 -15.06 -0.46 -7.67
CA THR A 11 -15.78 0.07 -6.49
C THR A 11 -15.02 -0.15 -5.18
N PRO A 12 -14.58 -1.37 -4.82
CA PRO A 12 -13.81 -1.56 -3.59
C PRO A 12 -12.45 -0.86 -3.64
N LEU A 13 -11.81 -0.74 -4.81
CA LEU A 13 -10.56 0.02 -4.97
C LEU A 13 -10.79 1.52 -4.79
N ALA A 14 -11.88 2.07 -5.34
CA ALA A 14 -12.26 3.47 -5.12
C ALA A 14 -12.50 3.76 -3.64
N ALA A 15 -13.23 2.88 -2.95
CA ALA A 15 -13.47 3.01 -1.50
C ALA A 15 -12.17 2.92 -0.69
N ALA A 16 -11.31 1.95 -1.00
CA ALA A 16 -10.02 1.81 -0.33
C ALA A 16 -9.13 3.03 -0.55
N TYR A 17 -9.10 3.57 -1.78
CA TYR A 17 -8.34 4.77 -2.08
C TYR A 17 -8.93 6.02 -1.41
N ALA A 18 -10.25 6.14 -1.30
CA ALA A 18 -10.90 7.22 -0.56
C ALA A 18 -10.53 7.18 0.93
N LEU A 19 -10.53 5.99 1.55
CA LEU A 19 -10.06 5.81 2.93
C LEU A 19 -8.59 6.19 3.09
N LEU A 20 -7.78 5.91 2.10
CA LEU A 20 -6.39 6.31 2.04
C LEU A 20 -6.22 7.83 2.02
N VAL A 21 -7.00 8.50 1.18
CA VAL A 21 -7.02 9.97 1.10
C VAL A 21 -7.46 10.56 2.45
N LEU A 22 -8.51 10.02 3.07
CA LEU A 22 -8.93 10.42 4.42
C LEU A 22 -7.80 10.28 5.44
N TYR A 23 -7.13 9.12 5.43
CA TYR A 23 -5.98 8.89 6.30
C TYR A 23 -4.90 9.94 6.10
N ALA A 24 -4.45 10.15 4.86
CA ALA A 24 -3.38 11.10 4.54
C ALA A 24 -3.76 12.55 4.89
N SER A 25 -5.03 12.92 4.71
CA SER A 25 -5.52 14.27 4.96
C SER A 25 -5.67 14.58 6.45
N LEU A 26 -6.03 13.60 7.28
CA LEU A 26 -6.36 13.79 8.70
C LEU A 26 -5.32 13.25 9.67
N TYR A 27 -4.25 12.60 9.18
CA TYR A 27 -3.13 12.16 10.02
C TYR A 27 -2.51 13.37 10.76
N PRO A 28 -2.12 13.26 12.05
CA PRO A 28 -1.89 12.04 12.86
C PRO A 28 -3.08 11.58 13.71
N PHE A 29 -4.28 12.09 13.56
CA PHE A 29 -5.49 11.75 14.31
C PHE A 29 -5.43 12.04 15.80
N THR A 30 -4.47 12.83 16.27
CA THR A 30 -4.25 13.18 17.67
C THR A 30 -4.42 14.68 17.88
N GLY A 31 -4.76 15.07 19.12
CA GLY A 31 -4.81 16.47 19.50
C GLY A 31 -5.97 17.26 18.89
N TRP A 32 -7.02 16.58 18.40
CA TRP A 32 -8.20 17.22 17.84
C TRP A 32 -8.80 18.23 18.82
N ARG A 33 -9.01 19.44 18.37
CA ARG A 33 -9.62 20.50 19.18
C ARG A 33 -10.46 21.43 18.32
N TRP A 34 -11.57 21.86 18.86
CA TRP A 34 -12.37 22.90 18.22
C TRP A 34 -11.63 24.24 18.26
N PRO A 35 -11.50 24.96 17.14
CA PRO A 35 -10.82 26.26 17.13
C PRO A 35 -11.54 27.27 18.04
N PRO A 36 -10.85 27.91 18.98
CA PRO A 36 -11.47 28.85 19.92
C PRO A 36 -12.20 29.98 19.19
N GLY A 37 -13.44 30.28 19.61
CA GLY A 37 -14.23 31.39 19.08
C GLY A 37 -14.81 31.17 17.67
N GLN A 38 -14.58 30.01 17.04
CA GLN A 38 -15.08 29.73 15.69
C GLN A 38 -16.46 29.05 15.71
N LYS A 39 -17.35 29.44 14.80
CA LYS A 39 -18.64 28.79 14.55
C LYS A 39 -18.51 27.83 13.36
N LEU A 40 -19.36 26.82 13.29
CA LEU A 40 -19.37 25.86 12.17
C LEU A 40 -19.50 26.57 10.81
N SER A 41 -20.30 27.61 10.72
CA SER A 41 -20.44 28.42 9.50
C SER A 41 -19.15 29.11 9.05
N THR A 42 -18.29 29.45 10.01
CA THR A 42 -16.97 30.07 9.71
C THR A 42 -15.97 29.00 9.23
N LEU A 43 -16.03 27.80 9.82
CA LEU A 43 -15.16 26.67 9.40
C LEU A 43 -15.49 26.17 7.99
N ALA A 44 -16.76 26.31 7.57
CA ALA A 44 -17.17 25.98 6.21
C ALA A 44 -16.60 26.92 5.15
N LEU A 45 -16.13 28.12 5.54
CA LEU A 45 -15.46 29.05 4.63
C LEU A 45 -13.96 28.75 4.60
N LEU A 46 -13.49 28.09 3.53
CA LEU A 46 -12.08 27.77 3.39
C LEU A 46 -11.28 29.07 3.12
N PRO A 47 -10.19 29.29 3.88
CA PRO A 47 -9.35 30.47 3.69
C PRO A 47 -8.58 30.37 2.37
N ARG A 48 -8.30 31.54 1.74
CA ARG A 48 -7.38 31.63 0.63
C ARG A 48 -5.97 31.75 1.15
N THR A 49 -5.06 30.98 0.56
CA THR A 49 -3.64 31.05 0.86
C THR A 49 -2.91 31.79 -0.26
N ASN A 50 -2.11 32.81 0.07
CA ASN A 50 -1.38 33.62 -0.92
C ASN A 50 -0.09 32.94 -1.42
N TRP A 51 0.20 31.71 -1.01
CA TRP A 51 1.43 30.99 -1.31
C TRP A 51 1.13 29.57 -1.80
N LEU A 52 1.08 29.47 -3.11
CA LEU A 52 1.02 28.17 -3.79
C LEU A 52 2.45 27.69 -4.04
N LEU A 53 2.92 26.75 -3.26
CA LEU A 53 4.13 26.01 -3.59
C LEU A 53 3.81 25.03 -4.73
N SER A 54 4.66 24.98 -5.75
CA SER A 54 4.48 24.07 -6.90
C SER A 54 4.34 22.60 -6.47
N PHE A 55 4.92 22.25 -5.33
CA PHE A 55 4.81 20.92 -4.73
C PHE A 55 3.40 20.63 -4.19
N ASP A 56 2.77 21.59 -3.51
CA ASP A 56 1.41 21.39 -2.95
C ASP A 56 0.39 21.25 -4.07
N ILE A 57 0.51 22.05 -5.13
CA ILE A 57 -0.31 21.93 -6.34
C ILE A 57 -0.19 20.52 -6.93
N SER A 58 1.05 20.09 -7.16
CA SER A 58 1.30 18.78 -7.78
C SER A 58 0.83 17.61 -6.92
N SER A 59 1.06 17.67 -5.61
CA SER A 59 0.66 16.61 -4.69
C SER A 59 -0.84 16.47 -4.55
N ASN A 60 -1.58 17.57 -4.50
CA ASN A 60 -3.03 17.58 -4.42
C ASN A 60 -3.64 17.06 -5.73
N LEU A 61 -3.20 17.59 -6.86
CA LEU A 61 -3.70 17.19 -8.18
C LEU A 61 -3.41 15.71 -8.47
N LEU A 62 -2.17 15.25 -8.26
CA LEU A 62 -1.78 13.87 -8.50
C LEU A 62 -2.38 12.90 -7.45
N GLY A 63 -2.59 13.37 -6.22
CA GLY A 63 -3.21 12.59 -5.15
C GLY A 63 -4.69 12.26 -5.42
N TYR A 64 -5.44 13.15 -6.05
CA TYR A 64 -6.86 12.93 -6.36
C TYR A 64 -7.12 12.37 -7.75
N LEU A 65 -6.15 12.40 -8.65
CA LEU A 65 -6.27 11.83 -10.00
C LEU A 65 -6.63 10.33 -9.98
N PRO A 66 -5.97 9.44 -9.19
CA PRO A 66 -6.37 8.03 -9.12
C PRO A 66 -7.78 7.83 -8.58
N LEU A 67 -8.22 8.68 -7.62
CA LEU A 67 -9.57 8.61 -7.08
C LEU A 67 -10.61 8.92 -8.15
N GLY A 68 -10.36 9.94 -8.97
CA GLY A 68 -11.23 10.28 -10.12
C GLY A 68 -11.29 9.15 -11.14
N VAL A 69 -10.15 8.54 -11.48
CA VAL A 69 -10.09 7.36 -12.37
C VAL A 69 -10.94 6.20 -11.82
N LEU A 70 -10.72 5.83 -10.56
CA LEU A 70 -11.40 4.69 -9.93
C LEU A 70 -12.88 4.93 -9.78
N ALA A 71 -13.29 6.14 -9.38
CA ALA A 71 -14.69 6.53 -9.25
C ALA A 71 -15.40 6.47 -10.62
N MET A 72 -14.79 7.02 -11.67
CA MET A 72 -15.34 6.99 -13.02
C MET A 72 -15.53 5.55 -13.54
N LEU A 73 -14.50 4.71 -13.40
CA LEU A 73 -14.56 3.30 -13.78
C LEU A 73 -15.62 2.53 -12.97
N ALA A 74 -15.77 2.80 -11.67
CA ALA A 74 -16.78 2.18 -10.82
C ALA A 74 -18.20 2.56 -11.29
N LEU A 75 -18.44 3.84 -11.57
CA LEU A 75 -19.74 4.36 -11.99
C LEU A 75 -20.15 3.88 -13.38
N LEU A 76 -19.24 3.90 -14.36
CA LEU A 76 -19.50 3.36 -15.70
C LEU A 76 -19.88 1.87 -15.64
N ARG A 77 -19.18 1.09 -14.82
CA ARG A 77 -19.46 -0.33 -14.66
C ARG A 77 -20.75 -0.63 -13.90
N SER A 78 -21.22 0.32 -13.10
CA SER A 78 -22.52 0.24 -12.42
C SER A 78 -23.68 0.57 -13.38
N GLY A 79 -23.39 0.87 -14.66
CA GLY A 79 -24.39 1.14 -15.69
C GLY A 79 -24.88 2.59 -15.72
N ASN A 80 -24.16 3.51 -15.08
CA ASN A 80 -24.51 4.93 -15.17
C ASN A 80 -24.24 5.49 -16.57
N ARG A 81 -25.06 6.44 -17.00
CA ARG A 81 -24.80 7.22 -18.22
C ARG A 81 -23.49 8.01 -18.05
N VAL A 82 -22.72 8.18 -19.12
CA VAL A 82 -21.40 8.85 -19.09
C VAL A 82 -21.47 10.21 -18.39
N ALA A 83 -22.46 11.04 -18.72
CA ALA A 83 -22.60 12.35 -18.08
C ALA A 83 -22.82 12.27 -16.55
N ALA A 84 -23.69 11.37 -16.11
CA ALA A 84 -23.93 11.15 -14.68
C ALA A 84 -22.69 10.55 -13.99
N ALA A 85 -22.02 9.61 -14.64
CA ALA A 85 -20.79 9.01 -14.15
C ALA A 85 -19.69 10.08 -13.98
N THR A 86 -19.51 10.97 -14.98
CA THR A 86 -18.53 12.06 -14.89
C THR A 86 -18.86 13.03 -13.75
N LEU A 87 -20.14 13.43 -13.66
CA LEU A 87 -20.57 14.32 -12.57
C LEU A 87 -20.25 13.73 -11.20
N TRP A 88 -20.64 12.49 -10.94
CA TRP A 88 -20.41 11.85 -9.64
C TRP A 88 -18.96 11.47 -9.40
N ALA A 89 -18.20 11.14 -10.45
CA ALA A 89 -16.76 10.86 -10.34
C ALA A 89 -15.94 12.08 -9.93
N VAL A 90 -16.47 13.28 -10.14
CA VAL A 90 -15.88 14.53 -9.68
C VAL A 90 -16.50 14.98 -8.36
N ALA A 91 -17.83 14.96 -8.26
CA ALA A 91 -18.55 15.49 -7.10
C ALA A 91 -18.23 14.73 -5.80
N LEU A 92 -18.13 13.38 -5.84
CA LEU A 92 -17.83 12.59 -4.64
C LEU A 92 -16.40 12.84 -4.12
N PRO A 93 -15.33 12.78 -4.93
CA PRO A 93 -13.99 13.15 -4.49
C PRO A 93 -13.87 14.61 -4.06
N SER A 94 -14.53 15.55 -4.77
CA SER A 94 -14.55 16.96 -4.40
C SER A 94 -15.22 17.18 -3.05
N GLY A 95 -16.36 16.54 -2.81
CA GLY A 95 -17.04 16.57 -1.50
C GLY A 95 -16.20 15.98 -0.38
N LEU A 96 -15.50 14.86 -0.64
CA LEU A 96 -14.55 14.28 0.29
C LEU A 96 -13.43 15.26 0.63
N SER A 97 -12.83 15.88 -0.40
CA SER A 97 -11.78 16.89 -0.22
C SER A 97 -12.28 18.07 0.61
N TYR A 98 -13.43 18.62 0.26
CA TYR A 98 -14.01 19.73 1.01
C TYR A 98 -14.24 19.35 2.49
N ALA A 99 -14.80 18.18 2.73
CA ALA A 99 -15.02 17.70 4.11
C ALA A 99 -13.71 17.54 4.89
N THR A 100 -12.66 17.03 4.25
CA THR A 100 -11.34 16.91 4.89
C THR A 100 -10.71 18.28 5.17
N GLU A 101 -10.82 19.24 4.27
CA GLU A 101 -10.34 20.61 4.51
C GLU A 101 -11.08 21.28 5.68
N VAL A 102 -12.40 21.13 5.76
CA VAL A 102 -13.18 21.63 6.90
C VAL A 102 -12.74 20.96 8.20
N LEU A 103 -12.53 19.65 8.22
CA LEU A 103 -12.05 18.89 9.39
C LEU A 103 -10.63 19.29 9.81
N GLN A 104 -9.78 19.67 8.87
CA GLN A 104 -8.40 20.10 9.14
C GLN A 104 -8.31 21.33 10.03
N HIS A 105 -9.36 22.18 10.13
CA HIS A 105 -9.40 23.25 11.11
C HIS A 105 -9.30 22.73 12.57
N CYS A 106 -9.72 21.50 12.79
CA CYS A 106 -9.71 20.86 14.11
C CYS A 106 -8.41 20.06 14.36
N VAL A 107 -7.54 19.90 13.36
CA VAL A 107 -6.31 19.11 13.47
C VAL A 107 -5.12 20.03 13.67
N PRO A 108 -4.38 19.95 14.80
CA PRO A 108 -3.21 20.78 15.03
C PRO A 108 -2.16 20.62 13.92
N GLY A 109 -1.58 21.75 13.49
CA GLY A 109 -0.54 21.76 12.46
C GLY A 109 -1.05 21.61 11.02
N ARG A 110 -2.37 21.50 10.81
CA ARG A 110 -2.99 21.57 9.47
C ARG A 110 -3.50 22.97 9.20
N VAL A 111 -3.33 23.41 7.97
CA VAL A 111 -3.83 24.70 7.48
C VAL A 111 -4.76 24.40 6.31
N PRO A 112 -6.08 24.44 6.51
CA PRO A 112 -7.03 24.22 5.42
C PRO A 112 -6.93 25.34 4.39
N ALA A 113 -7.09 25.01 3.11
CA ALA A 113 -6.96 25.97 2.03
C ALA A 113 -7.99 25.73 0.92
N LEU A 114 -8.54 26.84 0.41
CA LEU A 114 -9.44 26.80 -0.76
C LEU A 114 -8.72 26.22 -1.99
N GLU A 115 -7.46 26.56 -2.16
CA GLU A 115 -6.61 26.14 -3.26
C GLU A 115 -6.39 24.64 -3.26
N ASP A 116 -6.22 24.00 -2.07
CA ASP A 116 -6.08 22.56 -1.94
C ASP A 116 -7.35 21.83 -2.40
N TRP A 117 -8.52 22.31 -1.98
CA TRP A 117 -9.80 21.77 -2.47
C TRP A 117 -9.96 21.91 -3.98
N LEU A 118 -9.57 23.07 -4.56
CA LEU A 118 -9.65 23.30 -6.00
C LEU A 118 -8.71 22.37 -6.78
N MET A 119 -7.46 22.19 -6.30
CA MET A 119 -6.48 21.31 -6.96
C MET A 119 -6.89 19.84 -6.83
N ASN A 120 -7.41 19.41 -5.70
CA ASN A 120 -7.97 18.09 -5.49
C ASN A 120 -9.16 17.81 -6.43
N THR A 121 -10.05 18.80 -6.58
CA THR A 121 -11.18 18.71 -7.52
C THR A 121 -10.70 18.65 -8.97
N ALA A 122 -9.71 19.46 -9.34
CA ALA A 122 -9.10 19.42 -10.67
C ALA A 122 -8.41 18.07 -10.94
N GLY A 123 -7.73 17.49 -9.92
CA GLY A 123 -7.16 16.15 -9.99
C GLY A 123 -8.22 15.07 -10.24
N ALA A 124 -9.32 15.13 -9.50
CA ALA A 124 -10.44 14.20 -9.69
C ALA A 124 -11.08 14.33 -11.09
N LEU A 125 -11.25 15.55 -11.58
CA LEU A 125 -11.72 15.81 -12.95
C LEU A 125 -10.75 15.25 -13.99
N GLY A 126 -9.45 15.56 -13.86
CA GLY A 126 -8.42 15.02 -14.74
C GLY A 126 -8.42 13.48 -14.76
N GLY A 127 -8.58 12.84 -13.57
CA GLY A 127 -8.71 11.40 -13.45
C GLY A 127 -9.96 10.85 -14.13
N ALA A 128 -11.12 11.49 -13.96
CA ALA A 128 -12.36 11.08 -14.60
C ALA A 128 -12.26 11.19 -16.13
N LEU A 129 -11.68 12.28 -16.64
CA LEU A 129 -11.45 12.46 -18.08
C LEU A 129 -10.44 11.43 -18.64
N LEU A 130 -9.37 11.15 -17.90
CA LEU A 130 -8.40 10.10 -18.27
C LEU A 130 -9.08 8.73 -18.34
N ALA A 131 -9.92 8.38 -17.36
CA ALA A 131 -10.66 7.11 -17.37
C ALA A 131 -11.63 7.04 -18.56
N LEU A 132 -12.29 8.14 -18.89
CA LEU A 132 -13.18 8.23 -20.04
C LEU A 132 -12.41 8.05 -21.36
N LEU A 133 -11.24 8.69 -21.49
CA LEU A 133 -10.35 8.54 -22.64
C LEU A 133 -9.88 7.08 -22.78
N LEU A 134 -9.40 6.47 -21.69
CA LEU A 134 -8.96 5.08 -21.70
C LEU A 134 -10.10 4.11 -22.04
N HIS A 135 -11.32 4.42 -21.59
CA HIS A 135 -12.50 3.66 -21.95
C HIS A 135 -12.85 3.82 -23.44
N ALA A 136 -12.83 5.04 -23.96
CA ALA A 136 -13.10 5.33 -25.38
C ALA A 136 -12.04 4.70 -26.31
N LEU A 137 -10.79 4.63 -25.89
CA LEU A 137 -9.70 3.97 -26.60
C LEU A 137 -9.72 2.44 -26.49
N GLY A 138 -10.66 1.84 -25.78
CA GLY A 138 -10.76 0.40 -25.58
C GLY A 138 -9.66 -0.21 -24.70
N VAL A 139 -8.84 0.62 -24.03
CA VAL A 139 -7.73 0.15 -23.15
C VAL A 139 -8.29 -0.71 -22.01
N VAL A 140 -9.48 -0.37 -21.52
CA VAL A 140 -10.16 -1.11 -20.46
C VAL A 140 -10.52 -2.53 -20.93
N ASP A 141 -10.94 -2.69 -22.17
CA ASP A 141 -11.29 -4.00 -22.77
C ASP A 141 -10.02 -4.84 -23.04
N VAL A 142 -8.95 -4.18 -23.52
CA VAL A 142 -7.63 -4.81 -23.68
C VAL A 142 -7.11 -5.30 -22.32
N TRP A 143 -7.23 -4.48 -21.27
CA TRP A 143 -6.87 -4.88 -19.90
C TRP A 143 -7.68 -6.10 -19.43
N HIS A 144 -8.98 -6.14 -19.71
CA HIS A 144 -9.81 -7.29 -19.34
C HIS A 144 -9.43 -8.55 -20.10
N ALA A 145 -9.16 -8.43 -21.40
CA ALA A 145 -8.71 -9.54 -22.22
C ALA A 145 -7.34 -10.05 -21.72
N LEU A 146 -6.41 -9.15 -21.42
CA LEU A 146 -5.10 -9.47 -20.86
C LEU A 146 -5.24 -10.16 -19.49
N ARG A 147 -6.02 -9.56 -18.60
CA ARG A 147 -6.29 -10.13 -17.27
C ARG A 147 -6.92 -11.52 -17.37
N GLY A 148 -7.91 -11.72 -18.27
CA GLY A 148 -8.54 -13.02 -18.48
C GLY A 148 -7.61 -14.08 -19.05
N ARG A 149 -6.56 -13.66 -19.79
CA ARG A 149 -5.53 -14.57 -20.32
C ARG A 149 -4.47 -14.94 -19.27
N TRP A 150 -4.14 -14.03 -18.36
CA TRP A 150 -3.02 -14.18 -17.41
C TRP A 150 -3.47 -14.74 -16.06
N PHE A 151 -4.69 -14.40 -15.61
CA PHE A 151 -5.13 -14.67 -14.25
C PHE A 151 -6.46 -15.42 -14.25
N VAL A 152 -6.67 -16.23 -13.22
CA VAL A 152 -7.98 -16.84 -12.95
C VAL A 152 -9.02 -15.79 -12.57
N ARG A 153 -10.32 -16.14 -12.69
CA ARG A 153 -11.45 -15.20 -12.49
C ARG A 153 -11.39 -14.43 -11.17
N GLU A 154 -10.94 -15.06 -10.08
CA GLU A 154 -10.89 -14.49 -8.74
C GLU A 154 -9.51 -13.92 -8.38
N SER A 155 -8.92 -13.12 -9.27
CA SER A 155 -7.57 -12.56 -9.10
C SER A 155 -7.53 -11.17 -8.47
N ALA A 156 -8.69 -10.54 -8.18
CA ALA A 156 -8.73 -9.14 -7.75
C ALA A 156 -7.91 -8.86 -6.48
N GLY A 157 -8.01 -9.73 -5.47
CA GLY A 157 -7.24 -9.58 -4.23
C GLY A 157 -5.73 -9.71 -4.45
N ALA A 158 -5.29 -10.68 -5.27
CA ALA A 158 -3.89 -10.81 -5.63
C ALA A 158 -3.36 -9.57 -6.36
N LEU A 159 -4.12 -9.06 -7.33
CA LEU A 159 -3.74 -7.86 -8.08
C LEU A 159 -3.65 -6.63 -7.19
N ALA A 160 -4.57 -6.49 -6.22
CA ALA A 160 -4.48 -5.41 -5.22
C ALA A 160 -3.23 -5.54 -4.35
N LEU A 161 -2.93 -6.74 -3.85
CA LEU A 161 -1.71 -6.99 -3.08
C LEU A 161 -0.45 -6.73 -3.90
N LEU A 162 -0.42 -7.16 -5.16
CA LEU A 162 0.72 -6.92 -6.06
C LEU A 162 0.92 -5.42 -6.36
N ALA A 163 -0.17 -4.66 -6.48
CA ALA A 163 -0.09 -3.20 -6.67
C ALA A 163 0.38 -2.47 -5.40
N LEU A 164 0.05 -2.99 -4.22
CA LEU A 164 0.46 -2.40 -2.94
C LEU A 164 1.91 -2.77 -2.55
N TRP A 165 2.44 -3.89 -3.05
CA TRP A 165 3.78 -4.33 -2.67
C TRP A 165 4.88 -3.29 -2.93
N PRO A 166 5.01 -2.67 -4.13
CA PRO A 166 6.02 -1.65 -4.37
C PRO A 166 5.79 -0.38 -3.53
N VAL A 167 4.54 -0.07 -3.17
CA VAL A 167 4.24 1.04 -2.26
C VAL A 167 4.81 0.77 -0.87
N GLY A 168 4.67 -0.46 -0.36
CA GLY A 168 5.26 -0.87 0.91
C GLY A 168 6.79 -0.79 0.93
N LEU A 169 7.45 -1.00 -0.21
CA LEU A 169 8.91 -0.90 -0.33
C LEU A 169 9.43 0.54 -0.22
N LEU A 170 8.58 1.56 -0.41
CA LEU A 170 8.99 2.96 -0.28
C LEU A 170 9.30 3.35 1.17
N PHE A 171 8.75 2.63 2.15
CA PHE A 171 9.16 2.78 3.55
C PHE A 171 10.50 2.06 3.78
N PRO A 172 11.49 2.73 4.40
CA PRO A 172 12.80 2.10 4.63
C PRO A 172 12.68 0.90 5.56
N THR A 173 13.20 -0.22 5.10
CA THR A 173 13.19 -1.50 5.80
C THR A 173 14.59 -1.83 6.33
N PRO A 174 14.73 -2.50 7.49
CA PRO A 174 16.04 -2.84 8.05
C PRO A 174 16.81 -3.86 7.18
N VAL A 175 16.10 -4.65 6.39
CA VAL A 175 16.67 -5.58 5.40
C VAL A 175 15.98 -5.34 4.06
N PRO A 176 16.70 -5.26 2.93
CA PRO A 176 16.11 -5.05 1.62
C PRO A 176 14.96 -6.02 1.33
N LEU A 177 13.83 -5.53 0.83
CA LEU A 177 12.58 -6.27 0.57
C LEU A 177 11.90 -6.85 1.82
N GLY A 178 12.42 -6.59 3.02
CA GLY A 178 11.92 -7.14 4.29
C GLY A 178 10.70 -6.37 4.82
N LEU A 179 9.50 -6.71 4.38
CA LEU A 179 8.24 -6.14 4.86
C LEU A 179 7.71 -6.87 6.10
N GLY A 180 6.86 -6.22 6.92
CA GLY A 180 6.14 -6.87 8.03
C GLY A 180 6.60 -6.46 9.43
N GLN A 181 7.17 -5.30 9.63
CA GLN A 181 7.79 -4.80 10.89
C GLN A 181 6.78 -4.30 11.94
N VAL A 182 5.55 -4.71 11.89
CA VAL A 182 4.50 -4.19 12.80
C VAL A 182 4.65 -4.67 14.26
N GLY A 183 5.45 -5.72 14.50
CA GLY A 183 5.50 -6.41 15.78
C GLY A 183 5.87 -5.53 16.97
N GLU A 184 6.92 -4.71 16.85
CA GLU A 184 7.34 -3.78 17.92
C GLU A 184 6.28 -2.72 18.22
N ARG A 185 5.68 -2.15 17.17
CA ARG A 185 4.63 -1.14 17.32
C ARG A 185 3.38 -1.71 17.99
N LEU A 186 3.00 -2.93 17.60
CA LEU A 186 1.88 -3.62 18.23
C LEU A 186 2.16 -3.89 19.71
N ARG A 187 3.37 -4.31 20.04
CA ARG A 187 3.83 -4.53 21.41
C ARG A 187 3.76 -3.23 22.23
N GLU A 188 4.27 -2.11 21.71
CA GLU A 188 4.20 -0.80 22.35
C GLU A 188 2.75 -0.37 22.62
N TRP A 189 1.86 -0.50 21.63
CA TRP A 189 0.46 -0.14 21.78
C TRP A 189 -0.26 -1.03 22.80
N LEU A 190 0.01 -2.32 22.79
CA LEU A 190 -0.54 -3.24 23.80
C LEU A 190 -0.01 -2.90 25.20
N ALA A 191 1.28 -2.62 25.34
CA ALA A 191 1.86 -2.20 26.61
C ALA A 191 1.21 -0.90 27.14
N GLN A 192 1.03 0.09 26.26
CA GLN A 192 0.35 1.35 26.62
C GLN A 192 -1.13 1.16 26.97
N GLY A 193 -1.84 0.32 26.20
CA GLY A 193 -3.26 0.04 26.45
C GLY A 193 -3.53 -0.74 27.74
N LEU A 194 -2.50 -1.39 28.29
CA LEU A 194 -2.61 -2.18 29.52
C LEU A 194 -2.09 -1.45 30.78
N VAL A 195 -1.66 -0.18 30.67
CA VAL A 195 -1.04 0.58 31.78
C VAL A 195 -1.98 0.67 33.00
N ASP A 196 -3.28 0.86 32.80
CA ASP A 196 -4.26 1.05 33.89
C ASP A 196 -5.17 -0.19 34.10
N VAL A 197 -4.74 -1.38 33.65
CA VAL A 197 -5.54 -2.61 33.75
C VAL A 197 -5.00 -3.50 34.88
N PRO A 198 -5.66 -3.56 36.09
CA PRO A 198 -5.10 -4.19 37.28
C PRO A 198 -4.77 -5.69 37.12
N TRP A 199 -5.55 -6.44 36.32
CA TRP A 199 -5.30 -7.87 36.10
C TRP A 199 -4.19 -8.15 35.06
N ALA A 200 -3.72 -7.13 34.35
CA ALA A 200 -2.78 -7.26 33.24
C ALA A 200 -1.34 -6.80 33.59
N GLU A 201 -1.04 -6.47 34.84
CA GLU A 201 0.26 -5.95 35.26
C GLU A 201 1.44 -6.83 34.80
N SER A 202 1.35 -8.15 34.95
CA SER A 202 2.40 -9.06 34.54
C SER A 202 2.58 -9.10 33.01
N VAL A 203 1.48 -9.00 32.25
CA VAL A 203 1.51 -8.95 30.78
C VAL A 203 2.07 -7.60 30.33
N GLN A 204 1.65 -6.52 30.94
CA GLN A 204 2.12 -5.16 30.68
C GLN A 204 3.63 -5.05 30.95
N ALA A 205 4.11 -5.59 32.09
CA ALA A 205 5.55 -5.61 32.42
C ALA A 205 6.36 -6.42 31.39
N LEU A 206 5.83 -7.55 30.91
CA LEU A 206 6.45 -8.35 29.86
C LEU A 206 6.52 -7.60 28.51
N LEU A 207 5.45 -6.90 28.17
CA LEU A 207 5.38 -6.10 26.93
C LEU A 207 6.23 -4.81 27.01
N ALA A 208 6.31 -4.18 28.19
CA ALA A 208 7.10 -2.98 28.43
C ALA A 208 8.60 -3.28 28.64
N ALA A 209 8.97 -4.53 28.91
CA ALA A 209 10.37 -4.90 29.07
C ALA A 209 11.16 -4.53 27.79
N PRO A 210 12.34 -3.86 27.92
CA PRO A 210 13.13 -3.52 26.75
C PRO A 210 13.47 -4.79 25.97
N ALA A 211 13.22 -4.76 24.66
CA ALA A 211 13.64 -5.86 23.79
C ALA A 211 15.18 -5.99 23.92
N PRO A 212 15.71 -7.21 24.06
CA PRO A 212 17.16 -7.38 24.04
C PRO A 212 17.70 -6.76 22.75
N ALA A 213 18.80 -6.00 22.86
CA ALA A 213 19.43 -5.38 21.70
C ALA A 213 19.65 -6.46 20.63
N ALA A 214 18.98 -6.31 19.49
CA ALA A 214 19.08 -7.29 18.43
C ALA A 214 20.52 -7.32 17.92
N ALA A 215 21.16 -8.49 17.98
CA ALA A 215 22.48 -8.66 17.40
C ALA A 215 22.38 -8.52 15.86
N PRO A 216 23.46 -8.04 15.20
CA PRO A 216 23.49 -8.02 13.74
C PRO A 216 23.15 -9.39 13.17
N LEU A 217 22.28 -9.41 12.17
CA LEU A 217 21.92 -10.65 11.48
C LEU A 217 23.14 -11.28 10.84
N ARG A 218 23.20 -12.59 10.84
CA ARG A 218 24.22 -13.32 10.05
C ARG A 218 23.95 -13.06 8.56
N PRO A 219 25.00 -12.92 7.71
CA PRO A 219 24.83 -12.65 6.28
C PRO A 219 23.90 -13.62 5.55
N LEU A 220 23.90 -14.89 5.97
CA LEU A 220 22.99 -15.90 5.44
C LEU A 220 21.52 -15.59 5.80
N ALA A 221 21.25 -15.16 7.03
CA ALA A 221 19.90 -14.81 7.46
C ALA A 221 19.37 -13.59 6.69
N GLU A 222 20.19 -12.56 6.49
CA GLU A 222 19.84 -11.41 5.64
C GLU A 222 19.56 -11.83 4.21
N ALA A 223 20.43 -12.65 3.59
CA ALA A 223 20.23 -13.16 2.25
C ALA A 223 18.93 -13.97 2.12
N LEU A 224 18.58 -14.76 3.14
CA LEU A 224 17.30 -15.50 3.18
C LEU A 224 16.11 -14.54 3.27
N ILE A 225 16.16 -13.49 4.08
CA ILE A 225 15.10 -12.49 4.18
C ILE A 225 14.90 -11.78 2.84
N VAL A 226 15.99 -11.37 2.17
CA VAL A 226 15.93 -10.77 0.81
C VAL A 226 15.30 -11.74 -0.19
N ALA A 227 15.71 -13.01 -0.16
CA ALA A 227 15.17 -14.05 -1.05
C ALA A 227 13.67 -14.25 -0.83
N LEU A 228 13.23 -14.34 0.42
CA LEU A 228 11.82 -14.49 0.77
C LEU A 228 11.01 -13.23 0.43
N GLY A 229 11.59 -12.04 0.61
CA GLY A 229 10.99 -10.77 0.23
C GLY A 229 10.71 -10.66 -1.28
N LEU A 230 11.62 -11.20 -2.12
CA LEU A 230 11.42 -11.29 -3.57
C LEU A 230 10.42 -12.40 -3.94
N LEU A 231 10.46 -13.53 -3.26
CA LEU A 231 9.54 -14.64 -3.49
C LEU A 231 8.08 -14.27 -3.15
N ALA A 232 7.88 -13.44 -2.13
CA ALA A 232 6.56 -13.10 -1.59
C ALA A 232 5.54 -12.59 -2.63
N PRO A 233 5.81 -11.57 -3.46
CA PRO A 233 4.89 -11.15 -4.51
C PRO A 233 4.72 -12.22 -5.60
N CYS A 234 5.76 -13.02 -5.88
CA CYS A 234 5.69 -14.10 -6.86
C CYS A 234 4.65 -15.16 -6.45
N VAL A 235 4.68 -15.64 -5.21
CA VAL A 235 3.71 -16.65 -4.74
C VAL A 235 2.29 -16.13 -4.69
N VAL A 236 2.09 -14.85 -4.37
CA VAL A 236 0.76 -14.20 -4.44
C VAL A 236 0.25 -14.20 -5.87
N ALA A 237 1.09 -13.83 -6.86
CA ALA A 237 0.73 -13.87 -8.27
C ALA A 237 0.46 -15.30 -8.76
N TYR A 238 1.35 -16.24 -8.43
CA TYR A 238 1.25 -17.62 -8.90
C TYR A 238 0.02 -18.36 -8.36
N ALA A 239 -0.46 -17.98 -7.18
CA ALA A 239 -1.70 -18.53 -6.62
C ALA A 239 -2.97 -18.19 -7.45
N VAL A 240 -2.85 -17.29 -8.43
CA VAL A 240 -3.94 -16.90 -9.36
C VAL A 240 -3.55 -17.04 -10.83
N MET A 241 -2.44 -17.71 -11.12
CA MET A 241 -1.96 -17.87 -12.50
C MET A 241 -1.73 -19.35 -12.83
N PRO A 242 -2.12 -19.82 -14.03
CA PRO A 242 -1.71 -21.13 -14.52
C PRO A 242 -0.19 -21.26 -14.55
N ALA A 243 0.34 -22.46 -14.33
CA ALA A 243 1.77 -22.72 -14.50
C ALA A 243 2.21 -22.45 -15.96
N GLY A 244 3.42 -21.93 -16.13
CA GLY A 244 3.97 -21.65 -17.45
C GLY A 244 4.84 -20.40 -17.48
N TRP A 245 5.28 -19.99 -18.67
CA TRP A 245 6.22 -18.88 -18.91
C TRP A 245 5.78 -17.52 -18.30
N ARG A 246 4.46 -17.31 -18.16
CA ARG A 246 3.90 -16.07 -17.56
C ARG A 246 4.33 -15.90 -16.10
N ARG A 247 4.50 -16.99 -15.35
CA ARG A 247 5.03 -16.94 -13.98
C ARG A 247 6.49 -16.49 -13.97
N ILE A 248 7.28 -16.91 -14.97
CA ILE A 248 8.67 -16.45 -15.15
C ILE A 248 8.69 -14.94 -15.43
N ALA A 249 7.80 -14.47 -16.30
CA ALA A 249 7.66 -13.02 -16.56
C ALA A 249 7.29 -12.22 -15.30
N ILE A 250 6.43 -12.76 -14.44
CA ILE A 250 6.10 -12.16 -13.15
C ILE A 250 7.33 -12.13 -12.22
N ALA A 251 8.13 -13.21 -12.17
CA ALA A 251 9.37 -13.20 -11.37
C ALA A 251 10.34 -12.11 -11.82
N ALA A 252 10.53 -11.97 -13.14
CA ALA A 252 11.37 -10.91 -13.71
C ALA A 252 10.80 -9.51 -13.40
N GLY A 253 9.48 -9.33 -13.50
CA GLY A 253 8.79 -8.10 -13.14
C GLY A 253 8.92 -7.77 -11.65
N ALA A 254 8.78 -8.77 -10.76
CA ALA A 254 8.96 -8.59 -9.32
C ALA A 254 10.40 -8.20 -8.97
N LEU A 255 11.40 -8.82 -9.61
CA LEU A 255 12.79 -8.42 -9.44
C LEU A 255 13.01 -6.97 -9.89
N ALA A 256 12.55 -6.59 -11.08
CA ALA A 256 12.69 -5.23 -11.59
C ALA A 256 12.00 -4.20 -10.70
N LEU A 257 10.76 -4.46 -10.27
CA LEU A 257 10.00 -3.59 -9.37
C LEU A 257 10.62 -3.54 -7.97
N GLY A 258 11.15 -4.67 -7.47
CA GLY A 258 11.85 -4.73 -6.19
C GLY A 258 13.09 -3.85 -6.18
N VAL A 259 13.95 -4.00 -7.20
CA VAL A 259 15.15 -3.17 -7.39
C VAL A 259 14.78 -1.70 -7.53
N ALA A 260 13.82 -1.37 -8.39
CA ALA A 260 13.35 0.00 -8.58
C ALA A 260 12.75 0.60 -7.31
N GLY A 261 11.91 -0.17 -6.59
CA GLY A 261 11.29 0.24 -5.34
C GLY A 261 12.31 0.52 -4.23
N MET A 262 13.28 -0.37 -4.04
CA MET A 262 14.36 -0.17 -3.06
C MET A 262 15.25 1.01 -3.40
N THR A 263 15.62 1.16 -4.69
CA THR A 263 16.40 2.32 -5.15
C THR A 263 15.64 3.61 -4.94
N LEU A 264 14.36 3.65 -5.31
CA LEU A 264 13.51 4.83 -5.11
C LEU A 264 13.32 5.13 -3.63
N SER A 265 13.10 4.11 -2.79
CA SER A 265 13.02 4.25 -1.33
C SER A 265 14.29 4.92 -0.79
N THR A 266 15.45 4.44 -1.19
CA THR A 266 16.73 4.98 -0.73
C THR A 266 16.96 6.42 -1.21
N VAL A 267 16.62 6.72 -2.46
CA VAL A 267 16.70 8.09 -3.00
C VAL A 267 15.78 9.05 -2.24
N LEU A 268 14.55 8.64 -1.98
CA LEU A 268 13.57 9.47 -1.29
C LEU A 268 13.94 9.72 0.18
N ASN A 269 14.53 8.72 0.84
CA ASN A 269 14.85 8.80 2.27
C ASN A 269 16.22 9.40 2.55
N PHE A 270 17.22 9.10 1.71
CA PHE A 270 18.63 9.44 1.97
C PHE A 270 19.24 10.33 0.88
N GLY A 271 18.51 10.62 -0.17
CA GLY A 271 18.95 11.43 -1.30
C GLY A 271 19.62 10.63 -2.43
N PRO A 272 19.75 11.27 -3.62
CA PRO A 272 20.21 10.60 -4.85
C PRO A 272 21.62 10.01 -4.77
N ALA A 273 22.50 10.60 -3.92
CA ALA A 273 23.85 10.10 -3.71
C ALA A 273 23.89 8.68 -3.11
N HIS A 274 22.82 8.28 -2.43
CA HIS A 274 22.69 7.00 -1.75
C HIS A 274 21.76 6.01 -2.50
N ALA A 275 21.45 6.23 -3.78
CA ALA A 275 20.50 5.43 -4.56
C ALA A 275 20.72 3.91 -4.45
N LEU A 276 21.97 3.46 -4.36
CA LEU A 276 22.34 2.06 -4.24
C LEU A 276 22.78 1.66 -2.83
N GLY A 277 22.56 2.51 -1.83
CA GLY A 277 22.95 2.24 -0.44
C GLY A 277 22.26 1.03 0.20
N TRP A 278 21.18 0.54 -0.41
CA TRP A 278 20.48 -0.69 0.00
C TRP A 278 21.21 -1.98 -0.43
N LEU A 279 22.22 -1.90 -1.29
CA LEU A 279 23.01 -3.05 -1.76
C LEU A 279 24.06 -3.44 -0.71
N ALA A 280 23.65 -4.22 0.30
CA ALA A 280 24.57 -4.88 1.23
C ALA A 280 25.24 -6.12 0.56
N PRO A 281 26.33 -6.65 1.12
CA PRO A 281 26.99 -7.88 0.60
C PRO A 281 26.07 -9.10 0.52
N SER A 282 25.05 -9.19 1.40
CA SER A 282 24.03 -10.24 1.42
C SER A 282 22.92 -10.05 0.37
N THR A 283 22.76 -8.84 -0.18
CA THR A 283 21.62 -8.48 -1.05
C THR A 283 21.66 -9.23 -2.39
N LEU A 284 22.80 -9.22 -3.10
CA LEU A 284 22.92 -9.90 -4.38
C LEU A 284 22.78 -11.43 -4.27
N PRO A 285 23.43 -12.12 -3.33
CA PRO A 285 23.14 -13.53 -3.04
C PRO A 285 21.69 -13.79 -2.71
N GLY A 286 21.06 -12.92 -1.90
CA GLY A 286 19.65 -13.03 -1.55
C GLY A 286 18.71 -12.88 -2.75
N LEU A 287 18.92 -11.87 -3.61
CA LEU A 287 18.15 -11.70 -4.84
C LEU A 287 18.31 -12.90 -5.78
N SER A 288 19.53 -13.40 -5.95
CA SER A 288 19.80 -14.59 -6.77
C SER A 288 19.07 -15.82 -6.25
N LEU A 289 19.14 -16.07 -4.95
CA LEU A 289 18.38 -17.15 -4.29
C LEU A 289 16.87 -16.95 -4.44
N GLY A 290 16.37 -15.73 -4.28
CA GLY A 290 14.96 -15.39 -4.45
C GLY A 290 14.46 -15.68 -5.87
N VAL A 291 15.26 -15.36 -6.90
CA VAL A 291 14.95 -15.71 -8.30
C VAL A 291 14.89 -17.22 -8.46
N VAL A 292 15.86 -17.97 -7.94
CA VAL A 292 15.86 -19.44 -8.02
C VAL A 292 14.62 -20.01 -7.36
N LEU A 293 14.27 -19.57 -6.15
CA LEU A 293 13.08 -20.00 -5.44
C LEU A 293 11.79 -19.65 -6.20
N ALA A 294 11.71 -18.44 -6.79
CA ALA A 294 10.57 -18.04 -7.61
C ALA A 294 10.44 -18.91 -8.88
N LEU A 295 11.54 -19.27 -9.54
CA LEU A 295 11.52 -20.17 -10.69
C LEU A 295 11.09 -21.58 -10.31
N LEU A 296 11.57 -22.12 -9.20
CA LEU A 296 11.12 -23.42 -8.67
C LEU A 296 9.62 -23.39 -8.30
N ALA A 297 9.17 -22.33 -7.65
CA ALA A 297 7.76 -22.15 -7.29
C ALA A 297 6.87 -21.98 -8.54
N ALA A 298 7.42 -21.49 -9.67
CA ALA A 298 6.66 -21.33 -10.90
C ALA A 298 6.16 -22.64 -11.50
N ALA A 299 6.79 -23.77 -11.17
CA ALA A 299 6.37 -25.11 -11.60
C ALA A 299 5.28 -25.72 -10.69
N LEU A 300 5.05 -25.19 -9.50
CA LEU A 300 4.15 -25.77 -8.52
C LEU A 300 2.67 -25.59 -8.89
N PRO A 301 1.79 -26.55 -8.53
CA PRO A 301 0.35 -26.37 -8.65
C PRO A 301 -0.17 -25.28 -7.69
N LEU A 302 -1.33 -24.70 -8.00
CA LEU A 302 -1.89 -23.54 -7.29
C LEU A 302 -1.95 -23.71 -5.76
N ARG A 303 -2.36 -24.88 -5.28
CA ARG A 303 -2.45 -25.18 -3.83
C ARG A 303 -1.08 -25.24 -3.17
N ALA A 304 -0.10 -25.88 -3.82
CA ALA A 304 1.26 -25.97 -3.30
C ALA A 304 1.90 -24.58 -3.23
N VAL A 305 1.68 -23.74 -4.23
CA VAL A 305 2.12 -22.33 -4.21
C VAL A 305 1.54 -21.58 -3.01
N ALA A 306 0.25 -21.75 -2.71
CA ALA A 306 -0.37 -21.08 -1.57
C ALA A 306 0.24 -21.56 -0.23
N GLY A 307 0.50 -22.86 -0.09
CA GLY A 307 1.17 -23.41 1.09
C GLY A 307 2.62 -22.92 1.25
N VAL A 308 3.41 -22.98 0.17
CA VAL A 308 4.78 -22.44 0.14
C VAL A 308 4.76 -20.93 0.43
N GLY A 309 3.77 -20.20 -0.10
CA GLY A 309 3.61 -18.78 0.15
C GLY A 309 3.36 -18.44 1.62
N LEU A 310 2.53 -19.22 2.31
CA LEU A 310 2.32 -19.05 3.75
C LEU A 310 3.60 -19.28 4.56
N VAL A 311 4.33 -20.36 4.26
CA VAL A 311 5.62 -20.64 4.92
C VAL A 311 6.62 -19.52 4.64
N ALA A 312 6.75 -19.09 3.38
CA ALA A 312 7.69 -18.05 2.99
C ALA A 312 7.38 -16.69 3.66
N LEU A 313 6.10 -16.28 3.68
CA LEU A 313 5.68 -15.03 4.33
C LEU A 313 5.83 -15.07 5.85
N THR A 314 5.50 -16.20 6.49
CA THR A 314 5.74 -16.37 7.93
C THR A 314 7.23 -16.30 8.25
N SER A 315 8.07 -16.98 7.48
CA SER A 315 9.53 -16.93 7.66
C SER A 315 10.10 -15.53 7.41
N LEU A 316 9.55 -14.81 6.43
CA LEU A 316 9.91 -13.41 6.16
C LEU A 316 9.62 -12.53 7.37
N VAL A 317 8.39 -12.58 7.90
CA VAL A 317 7.98 -11.77 9.06
C VAL A 317 8.81 -12.10 10.30
N VAL A 318 9.03 -13.38 10.58
CA VAL A 318 9.85 -13.82 11.71
C VAL A 318 11.30 -13.38 11.55
N GLY A 319 11.85 -13.48 10.35
CA GLY A 319 13.22 -13.04 10.06
C GLY A 319 13.40 -11.53 10.22
N VAL A 320 12.47 -10.75 9.67
CA VAL A 320 12.49 -9.28 9.77
C VAL A 320 12.33 -8.81 11.22
N ALA A 321 11.51 -9.50 12.03
CA ALA A 321 11.35 -9.19 13.45
C ALA A 321 12.64 -9.38 14.28
N GLN A 322 13.61 -10.13 13.77
CA GLN A 322 14.92 -10.33 14.42
C GLN A 322 15.98 -9.34 13.92
N ALA A 323 15.69 -8.57 12.89
CA ALA A 323 16.62 -7.60 12.35
C ALA A 323 16.77 -6.41 13.32
N PRO A 324 18.00 -5.96 13.64
CA PRO A 324 18.19 -4.73 14.37
C PRO A 324 17.68 -3.54 13.55
N ALA A 325 17.15 -2.54 14.24
CA ALA A 325 16.84 -1.28 13.58
C ALA A 325 18.15 -0.68 13.04
N ASP A 326 18.20 -0.39 11.73
CA ASP A 326 19.34 0.29 11.12
C ASP A 326 19.43 1.71 11.70
N PRO A 327 20.61 2.21 12.11
CA PRO A 327 20.81 3.60 12.50
C PRO A 327 20.32 4.61 11.45
N TYR A 328 20.47 4.30 10.17
CA TYR A 328 19.91 5.09 9.07
C TYR A 328 18.37 5.11 9.08
N PHE A 329 17.74 4.02 9.48
CA PHE A 329 16.30 3.93 9.59
C PHE A 329 15.73 4.91 10.63
N ALA A 330 16.36 5.01 11.80
CA ALA A 330 15.96 5.97 12.82
C ALA A 330 16.16 7.43 12.39
N GLN A 331 17.29 7.73 11.72
CA GLN A 331 17.53 9.06 11.16
C GLN A 331 16.58 9.42 10.04
N SER A 332 16.23 8.47 9.18
CA SER A 332 15.26 8.62 8.10
C SER A 332 13.87 8.95 8.65
N LEU A 333 13.42 8.27 9.71
CA LEU A 333 12.14 8.57 10.36
C LEU A 333 12.11 10.02 10.86
N GLN A 334 13.15 10.49 11.55
CA GLN A 334 13.23 11.86 12.06
C GLN A 334 13.27 12.89 10.92
N ALA A 335 14.02 12.62 9.85
CA ALA A 335 14.09 13.51 8.69
C ALA A 335 12.75 13.56 7.94
N TRP A 336 12.02 12.45 7.87
CA TRP A 336 10.73 12.39 7.22
C TRP A 336 9.60 13.01 8.04
N GLU A 337 9.62 12.87 9.35
CA GLU A 337 8.68 13.55 10.24
C GLU A 337 8.81 15.08 10.16
N GLN A 338 9.96 15.56 9.81
CA GLN A 338 10.25 16.99 9.62
C GLN A 338 10.15 17.48 8.16
N GLY A 339 10.02 16.55 7.19
CA GLY A 339 10.09 16.83 5.75
C GLY A 339 8.74 16.87 5.03
N ARG A 340 8.79 17.29 3.76
CA ARG A 340 7.62 17.44 2.86
C ARG A 340 6.87 16.15 2.53
N PHE A 341 7.46 14.97 2.78
CA PHE A 341 6.92 13.66 2.42
C PHE A 341 6.20 12.93 3.57
N VAL A 342 5.98 13.55 4.72
CA VAL A 342 5.34 12.96 5.91
C VAL A 342 4.02 12.24 5.59
N ARG A 343 3.22 12.78 4.68
CA ARG A 343 1.90 12.22 4.31
C ARG A 343 2.00 10.85 3.64
N PHE A 344 2.97 10.67 2.74
CA PHE A 344 3.18 9.40 2.03
C PHE A 344 3.94 8.37 2.88
N HIS A 345 4.81 8.84 3.76
CA HIS A 345 5.56 7.99 4.66
C HIS A 345 4.65 7.11 5.51
N GLY A 346 3.68 7.70 6.21
CA GLY A 346 2.75 6.94 7.05
C GLY A 346 1.99 5.86 6.25
N LEU A 347 1.61 6.15 4.99
CA LEU A 347 0.96 5.18 4.14
C LEU A 347 1.89 4.03 3.75
N ALA A 348 3.07 4.35 3.19
CA ALA A 348 4.05 3.36 2.78
C ALA A 348 4.44 2.48 3.96
N GLN A 349 4.59 3.06 5.15
CA GLN A 349 4.83 2.38 6.41
C GLN A 349 3.74 1.35 6.72
N TRP A 350 2.47 1.79 6.76
CA TRP A 350 1.36 0.89 7.06
C TRP A 350 1.20 -0.21 6.02
N VAL A 351 1.34 0.13 4.74
CA VAL A 351 1.34 -0.86 3.67
C VAL A 351 2.49 -1.85 3.85
N GLY A 352 3.72 -1.37 4.08
CA GLY A 352 4.88 -2.23 4.29
C GLY A 352 4.74 -3.14 5.51
N TRP A 353 4.20 -2.61 6.60
CA TRP A 353 3.98 -3.39 7.82
C TRP A 353 2.89 -4.45 7.68
N LEU A 354 1.77 -4.12 7.05
CA LEU A 354 0.59 -4.99 6.99
C LEU A 354 0.55 -5.89 5.76
N TRP A 355 1.30 -5.57 4.71
CA TRP A 355 1.24 -6.30 3.44
C TRP A 355 1.47 -7.82 3.58
N PRO A 356 2.50 -8.32 4.30
CA PRO A 356 2.71 -9.77 4.43
C PRO A 356 1.55 -10.47 5.14
N TYR A 357 0.96 -9.81 6.15
CA TYR A 357 -0.19 -10.37 6.89
C TYR A 357 -1.44 -10.43 6.02
N ALA A 358 -1.70 -9.37 5.24
CA ALA A 358 -2.80 -9.36 4.28
C ALA A 358 -2.60 -10.43 3.19
N ALA A 359 -1.36 -10.62 2.72
CA ALA A 359 -1.01 -11.66 1.75
C ALA A 359 -1.20 -13.06 2.35
N MET A 360 -0.78 -13.30 3.61
CA MET A 360 -1.01 -14.56 4.31
C MET A 360 -2.51 -14.85 4.49
N ALA A 361 -3.28 -13.89 4.98
CA ALA A 361 -4.73 -14.04 5.14
C ALA A 361 -5.42 -14.36 3.82
N TRP A 362 -4.99 -13.70 2.75
CA TRP A 362 -5.52 -13.95 1.41
C TRP A 362 -5.13 -15.34 0.89
N LEU A 363 -3.86 -15.76 1.01
CA LEU A 363 -3.41 -17.10 0.62
C LEU A 363 -4.12 -18.20 1.42
N PHE A 364 -4.30 -18.00 2.72
CA PHE A 364 -5.04 -18.93 3.58
C PHE A 364 -6.49 -19.10 3.09
N SER A 365 -7.16 -18.00 2.73
CA SER A 365 -8.50 -18.05 2.16
C SER A 365 -8.58 -18.87 0.85
N ARG A 366 -7.48 -18.95 0.10
CA ARG A 366 -7.38 -19.77 -1.13
C ARG A 366 -7.24 -21.26 -0.87
N LEU A 367 -6.59 -21.64 0.22
CA LEU A 367 -6.47 -23.05 0.61
C LEU A 367 -7.81 -23.63 1.07
N GLY A 368 -8.64 -22.84 1.75
CA GLY A 368 -9.95 -23.26 2.28
C GLY A 368 -11.03 -23.42 1.20
N ARG A 369 -10.86 -22.85 0.00
CA ARG A 369 -11.84 -22.98 -1.07
C ARG A 369 -11.71 -24.33 -1.75
N ARG A 370 -12.72 -25.20 -1.56
CA ARG A 370 -12.89 -26.43 -2.35
C ARG A 370 -13.01 -26.04 -3.83
N ASN A 371 -12.35 -26.78 -4.70
CA ASN A 371 -12.57 -26.65 -6.14
C ASN A 371 -14.02 -27.09 -6.43
N ASP A 372 -14.95 -26.12 -6.55
CA ASP A 372 -16.24 -26.34 -7.22
C ASP A 372 -16.06 -26.38 -8.76
N ALA A 373 -14.84 -26.65 -9.22
CA ALA A 373 -14.51 -26.87 -10.63
C ALA A 373 -14.43 -28.37 -10.95
N GLY A 374 -15.49 -29.08 -10.64
CA GLY A 374 -15.63 -30.51 -10.91
C GLY A 374 -17.07 -30.88 -11.20
N HIS A 375 -17.65 -30.31 -12.25
CA HIS A 375 -18.62 -31.04 -13.08
C HIS A 375 -18.62 -30.40 -14.48
N PRO A 376 -18.57 -31.26 -15.54
CA PRO A 376 -18.50 -30.87 -16.94
C PRO A 376 -19.75 -30.13 -17.41
#